data_d18f1a1ceb83064537b07e78abd48fc0
#
_entry.id   d18f1a1ceb83064537b07e78abd48fc0
#
_cell.length_a   1.000
_cell.length_b   1.000
_cell.length_c   1.000
_cell.angle_alpha   90.00
_cell.angle_beta   90.00
_cell.angle_gamma   90.00
#
_symmetry.space_group_name_H-M   'P 1'
#
loop_
_entity.id
_entity.type
_entity.pdbx_description
1 polymer ?
#
loop_
_entity_poly.entity_id
_entity_poly.type
_entity_poly.pdbx_seq_one_letter_code
_entity_poly.pdbx_strand_id
1 'polypeptide(L)'
;CVTLNCTDATPTNVTYVSDNVSSIVGNITDEIRNCSFNMTTEIKDKKQKVHALFYKLDIVEIDDRKNNSKYSEYRLINCNTSVIKQACPKISFDPIPIHYCTPAGYAILKCNDKNFNGTGPCKNVSSVQCTHGIKPVVSTQLLLNGSLAEEEIIIRSENLTNNAKTIIVHLNKSVEINCTRPSNNTRTSVHMGPGQVLYRTGDIKGDIRQAYCEINGTKWKGVLKQVTEKLEEHFKNKTIRFQPHSGGDLEITMHHFNCRGEFFYCNTTNLFNETSDGIVILPCKIKQIINMWQGVGQAMYAPPISGRINCVSNITGILLTRDGGGDKNDSETFRP
;
A
#
# COMPACT_ATOMS: atom_id res chain seq x y z
N CYS A 1 14.37 -19.66 6.37
CA CYS A 1 15.46 -18.81 5.86
C CYS A 1 16.60 -19.68 5.34
N VAL A 2 16.82 -19.66 4.05
CA VAL A 2 17.87 -20.39 3.34
C VAL A 2 18.54 -19.49 2.32
N THR A 3 19.75 -19.87 1.87
CA THR A 3 20.42 -19.19 0.77
C THR A 3 19.68 -19.47 -0.54
N LEU A 4 19.39 -18.41 -1.28
CA LEU A 4 18.71 -18.45 -2.56
C LEU A 4 19.70 -18.20 -3.69
N ASN A 5 19.69 -19.04 -4.73
CA ASN A 5 20.42 -18.79 -5.97
C ASN A 5 19.45 -18.25 -7.01
N CYS A 6 19.56 -16.98 -7.34
CA CYS A 6 18.60 -16.28 -8.15
C CYS A 6 19.14 -15.90 -9.51
N THR A 7 18.30 -16.03 -10.52
CA THR A 7 18.52 -15.63 -11.91
C THR A 7 17.36 -14.77 -12.40
N ASP A 8 17.47 -14.26 -13.61
CA ASP A 8 16.38 -13.56 -14.25
C ASP A 8 15.19 -14.51 -14.49
N ALA A 9 14.00 -13.99 -14.26
CA ALA A 9 12.78 -14.75 -14.51
C ALA A 9 12.39 -14.69 -15.99
N THR A 10 11.90 -15.81 -16.50
CA THR A 10 11.40 -15.94 -17.88
C THR A 10 9.92 -16.29 -17.85
N PRO A 11 9.01 -15.33 -18.02
CA PRO A 11 7.58 -15.60 -18.11
C PRO A 11 7.23 -16.49 -19.30
N THR A 12 6.18 -17.27 -19.18
CA THR A 12 5.68 -18.15 -20.24
C THR A 12 4.43 -17.58 -20.88
N ASN A 13 4.16 -17.95 -22.14
CA ASN A 13 2.97 -17.54 -22.88
C ASN A 13 2.70 -16.03 -22.79
N VAL A 14 3.72 -15.23 -23.07
CA VAL A 14 3.67 -13.79 -22.94
C VAL A 14 2.71 -13.19 -23.97
N THR A 15 1.83 -12.31 -23.51
CA THR A 15 0.98 -11.49 -24.35
C THR A 15 1.41 -10.02 -24.24
N TYR A 16 1.57 -9.38 -25.39
CA TYR A 16 1.91 -7.96 -25.44
C TYR A 16 0.65 -7.15 -25.66
N VAL A 17 0.40 -6.20 -24.77
CA VAL A 17 -0.71 -5.26 -24.88
C VAL A 17 -0.11 -3.90 -25.21
N SER A 18 -0.59 -3.30 -26.30
CA SER A 18 -0.20 -1.95 -26.71
C SER A 18 -1.32 -0.98 -26.36
N ASP A 19 -1.17 -0.30 -25.25
CA ASP A 19 -2.05 0.76 -24.78
C ASP A 19 -1.26 1.89 -24.08
N ASN A 20 -1.97 2.91 -23.63
CA ASN A 20 -1.34 4.04 -22.94
C ASN A 20 -0.68 3.65 -21.61
N VAL A 21 -1.09 2.53 -21.01
CA VAL A 21 -0.52 2.02 -19.76
C VAL A 21 0.88 1.48 -20.00
N SER A 22 1.11 0.78 -21.10
CA SER A 22 2.39 0.16 -21.45
C SER A 22 3.55 1.16 -21.57
N SER A 23 3.25 2.42 -21.84
CA SER A 23 4.26 3.48 -21.95
C SER A 23 4.69 4.02 -20.55
N ILE A 24 3.86 3.81 -19.53
CA ILE A 24 4.05 4.39 -18.19
C ILE A 24 4.57 3.35 -17.20
N VAL A 25 4.10 2.11 -17.29
CA VAL A 25 4.52 1.01 -16.42
C VAL A 25 5.56 0.13 -17.09
N GLY A 26 6.53 -0.35 -16.31
CA GLY A 26 7.55 -1.28 -16.78
C GLY A 26 7.07 -2.72 -16.86
N ASN A 27 7.98 -3.62 -17.21
CA ASN A 27 7.75 -5.05 -17.24
C ASN A 27 7.95 -5.66 -15.84
N ILE A 28 7.14 -6.64 -15.51
CA ILE A 28 7.27 -7.39 -14.25
C ILE A 28 8.61 -8.15 -14.16
N THR A 29 9.22 -8.50 -15.30
CA THR A 29 10.51 -9.18 -15.35
C THR A 29 11.64 -8.39 -14.70
N ASP A 30 11.53 -7.07 -14.65
CA ASP A 30 12.49 -6.20 -13.96
C ASP A 30 12.32 -6.22 -12.44
N GLU A 31 11.22 -6.74 -11.94
CA GLU A 31 10.85 -6.74 -10.53
C GLU A 31 10.92 -8.12 -9.87
N ILE A 32 11.03 -9.20 -10.64
CA ILE A 32 11.04 -10.57 -10.15
C ILE A 32 12.33 -11.31 -10.49
N ARG A 33 12.67 -12.25 -9.61
CA ARG A 33 13.78 -13.18 -9.79
C ARG A 33 13.30 -14.62 -9.65
N ASN A 34 13.88 -15.51 -10.42
CA ASN A 34 13.70 -16.95 -10.28
C ASN A 34 14.79 -17.49 -9.36
N CYS A 35 14.41 -17.91 -8.17
CA CYS A 35 15.32 -18.36 -7.12
C CYS A 35 15.20 -19.87 -6.88
N SER A 36 16.34 -20.54 -6.83
CA SER A 36 16.44 -21.95 -6.45
C SER A 36 17.02 -22.08 -5.05
N PHE A 37 16.54 -23.04 -4.29
CA PHE A 37 17.01 -23.31 -2.94
C PHE A 37 16.79 -24.76 -2.56
N ASN A 38 17.51 -25.22 -1.52
CA ASN A 38 17.34 -26.53 -0.96
C ASN A 38 16.35 -26.47 0.20
N MET A 39 15.33 -27.32 0.16
CA MET A 39 14.29 -27.42 1.16
C MET A 39 14.34 -28.81 1.81
N THR A 40 14.05 -28.86 3.11
CA THR A 40 13.84 -30.14 3.81
C THR A 40 12.61 -30.86 3.25
N THR A 41 12.63 -32.19 3.38
CA THR A 41 11.48 -33.02 3.03
C THR A 41 10.84 -33.58 4.31
N GLU A 42 9.85 -34.44 4.18
CA GLU A 42 9.27 -35.18 5.31
C GLU A 42 10.31 -36.02 6.07
N ILE A 43 11.39 -36.41 5.38
CA ILE A 43 12.53 -37.12 5.96
C ILE A 43 13.61 -36.08 6.25
N LYS A 44 13.97 -35.89 7.52
CA LYS A 44 14.86 -34.81 7.99
C LYS A 44 16.22 -34.71 7.34
N ASP A 45 16.81 -35.81 6.94
CA ASP A 45 18.14 -35.90 6.31
C ASP A 45 18.10 -35.82 4.78
N LYS A 46 16.92 -35.83 4.18
CA LYS A 46 16.74 -35.62 2.74
C LYS A 46 16.33 -34.20 2.41
N LYS A 47 16.99 -33.64 1.41
CA LYS A 47 16.70 -32.31 0.88
C LYS A 47 16.28 -32.42 -0.58
N GLN A 48 15.41 -31.53 -0.98
CA GLN A 48 14.96 -31.35 -2.36
C GLN A 48 15.33 -29.96 -2.86
N LYS A 49 15.65 -29.87 -4.14
CA LYS A 49 15.84 -28.58 -4.80
C LYS A 49 14.50 -28.05 -5.29
N VAL A 50 14.20 -26.82 -4.87
CA VAL A 50 12.93 -26.14 -5.18
C VAL A 50 13.25 -24.81 -5.82
N HIS A 51 12.37 -24.31 -6.68
CA HIS A 51 12.43 -22.94 -7.19
C HIS A 51 11.16 -22.18 -6.87
N ALA A 52 11.27 -20.87 -6.74
CA ALA A 52 10.15 -19.96 -6.59
C ALA A 52 10.50 -18.61 -7.21
N LEU A 53 9.48 -17.89 -7.65
CA LEU A 53 9.63 -16.51 -8.08
C LEU A 53 9.44 -15.58 -6.89
N PHE A 54 10.40 -14.71 -6.68
CA PHE A 54 10.34 -13.67 -5.64
C PHE A 54 10.44 -12.29 -6.25
N TYR A 55 9.76 -11.32 -5.64
CA TYR A 55 9.97 -9.91 -5.97
C TYR A 55 11.33 -9.45 -5.44
N LYS A 56 12.02 -8.62 -6.19
CA LYS A 56 13.33 -8.04 -5.78
C LYS A 56 13.26 -7.31 -4.44
N LEU A 57 12.11 -6.74 -4.09
CA LEU A 57 11.89 -6.07 -2.81
C LEU A 57 11.91 -7.03 -1.60
N ASP A 58 11.69 -8.33 -1.83
CA ASP A 58 11.64 -9.35 -0.78
C ASP A 58 12.97 -10.07 -0.57
N ILE A 59 13.97 -9.82 -1.40
CA ILE A 59 15.27 -10.49 -1.35
C ILE A 59 16.41 -9.47 -1.25
N VAL A 60 17.48 -9.86 -0.57
CA VAL A 60 18.69 -9.06 -0.38
C VAL A 60 19.90 -9.89 -0.79
N GLU A 61 20.81 -9.30 -1.54
CA GLU A 61 22.07 -9.94 -1.93
C GLU A 61 22.98 -10.14 -0.71
N ILE A 62 23.53 -11.35 -0.55
CA ILE A 62 24.33 -11.72 0.63
C ILE A 62 25.79 -11.31 0.46
N ASP A 63 26.35 -11.39 -0.74
CA ASP A 63 27.79 -11.26 -0.98
C ASP A 63 28.10 -10.33 -2.15
N ASP A 64 28.85 -9.24 -1.85
CA ASP A 64 29.40 -8.31 -2.82
C ASP A 64 30.63 -8.85 -3.55
N ARG A 65 31.01 -10.10 -3.34
CA ARG A 65 32.16 -10.69 -4.02
C ARG A 65 31.85 -10.87 -5.49
N LYS A 66 32.50 -10.02 -6.27
CA LYS A 66 32.58 -10.03 -7.72
C LYS A 66 33.14 -11.37 -8.23
N ASN A 67 32.38 -12.41 -8.17
CA ASN A 67 32.65 -13.59 -8.93
C ASN A 67 31.76 -13.58 -10.17
N ASN A 68 32.37 -13.74 -11.33
CA ASN A 68 31.77 -13.86 -12.66
C ASN A 68 30.82 -15.06 -12.79
N SER A 69 30.06 -15.37 -11.74
CA SER A 69 29.07 -16.42 -11.79
C SER A 69 27.72 -15.86 -12.23
N LYS A 70 27.08 -16.60 -13.09
CA LYS A 70 25.74 -16.33 -13.64
C LYS A 70 24.64 -16.32 -12.56
N TYR A 71 24.98 -16.63 -11.32
CA TYR A 71 24.11 -16.77 -10.17
C TYR A 71 24.61 -15.86 -9.04
N SER A 72 23.70 -15.05 -8.51
CA SER A 72 23.94 -14.29 -7.28
C SER A 72 23.22 -14.96 -6.12
N GLU A 73 23.85 -14.94 -4.95
CA GLU A 73 23.28 -15.47 -3.72
C GLU A 73 22.47 -14.40 -3.01
N TYR A 74 21.26 -14.76 -2.63
CA TYR A 74 20.30 -13.89 -1.95
C TYR A 74 19.76 -14.57 -0.69
N ARG A 75 19.19 -13.79 0.17
CA ARG A 75 18.34 -14.22 1.27
C ARG A 75 17.03 -13.46 1.26
N LEU A 76 16.01 -13.98 1.93
CA LEU A 76 14.80 -13.21 2.16
C LEU A 76 15.10 -12.02 3.08
N ILE A 77 14.48 -10.90 2.79
CA ILE A 77 14.54 -9.73 3.68
C ILE A 77 14.00 -10.11 5.06
N ASN A 78 14.53 -9.53 6.12
CA ASN A 78 14.18 -9.80 7.51
C ASN A 78 14.59 -11.19 8.06
N CYS A 79 15.24 -12.06 7.30
CA CYS A 79 15.72 -13.35 7.82
C CYS A 79 16.72 -13.22 8.98
N ASN A 80 17.48 -12.12 9.00
CA ASN A 80 18.46 -11.85 10.06
C ASN A 80 17.90 -11.05 11.24
N THR A 81 16.70 -10.51 11.15
CA THR A 81 16.14 -9.59 12.15
C THR A 81 14.82 -10.06 12.73
N SER A 82 14.09 -10.92 12.02
CA SER A 82 12.73 -11.28 12.37
C SER A 82 12.43 -12.74 12.09
N VAL A 83 11.45 -13.29 12.80
CA VAL A 83 10.85 -14.58 12.45
C VAL A 83 9.83 -14.32 11.33
N ILE A 84 9.96 -15.04 10.23
CA ILE A 84 9.03 -14.97 9.09
C ILE A 84 8.00 -16.07 9.24
N LYS A 85 6.72 -15.68 9.30
CA LYS A 85 5.59 -16.60 9.34
C LYS A 85 4.76 -16.45 8.07
N GLN A 86 4.35 -17.56 7.47
CA GLN A 86 3.43 -17.55 6.35
C GLN A 86 2.01 -17.35 6.85
N ALA A 87 1.26 -16.43 6.22
CA ALA A 87 -0.16 -16.31 6.43
C ALA A 87 -0.88 -17.53 5.83
N CYS A 88 -1.95 -17.98 6.50
CA CYS A 88 -2.76 -19.09 5.99
C CYS A 88 -3.46 -18.67 4.69
N PRO A 89 -3.40 -19.47 3.61
CA PRO A 89 -4.06 -19.11 2.34
C PRO A 89 -5.58 -18.99 2.43
N LYS A 90 -6.17 -19.60 3.45
CA LYS A 90 -7.62 -19.54 3.72
C LYS A 90 -8.05 -18.31 4.51
N ILE A 91 -7.10 -17.54 5.06
CA ILE A 91 -7.41 -16.31 5.78
C ILE A 91 -7.74 -15.23 4.78
N SER A 92 -8.91 -14.63 4.93
CA SER A 92 -9.29 -13.42 4.20
C SER A 92 -8.69 -12.20 4.89
N PHE A 93 -8.11 -11.30 4.09
CA PHE A 93 -7.65 -9.99 4.55
C PHE A 93 -8.67 -8.88 4.24
N ASP A 94 -9.90 -9.24 3.89
CA ASP A 94 -10.95 -8.26 3.65
C ASP A 94 -11.37 -7.59 4.95
N PRO A 95 -11.40 -6.25 5.01
CA PRO A 95 -11.82 -5.56 6.22
C PRO A 95 -13.31 -5.76 6.47
N ILE A 96 -13.64 -6.19 7.69
CA ILE A 96 -15.00 -6.38 8.16
C ILE A 96 -15.37 -5.23 9.10
N PRO A 97 -16.54 -4.59 8.98
CA PRO A 97 -16.94 -3.52 9.88
C PRO A 97 -16.91 -3.96 11.35
N ILE A 98 -16.24 -3.18 12.18
CA ILE A 98 -16.10 -3.40 13.61
C ILE A 98 -16.83 -2.28 14.36
N HIS A 99 -17.59 -2.64 15.37
CA HIS A 99 -18.23 -1.70 16.28
C HIS A 99 -17.50 -1.70 17.61
N TYR A 100 -17.16 -0.53 18.11
CA TYR A 100 -16.64 -0.38 19.48
C TYR A 100 -17.79 -0.02 20.39
N CYS A 101 -17.97 -0.79 21.46
CA CYS A 101 -19.02 -0.60 22.44
C CYS A 101 -18.45 -0.39 23.83
N THR A 102 -19.14 0.41 24.63
CA THR A 102 -18.80 0.61 26.03
C THR A 102 -19.35 -0.51 26.91
N PRO A 103 -18.72 -0.79 28.06
CA PRO A 103 -19.32 -1.66 29.06
C PRO A 103 -20.55 -1.01 29.72
N ALA A 104 -21.34 -1.81 30.44
CA ALA A 104 -22.52 -1.33 31.15
C ALA A 104 -22.16 -0.18 32.14
N GLY A 105 -22.97 0.86 32.14
CA GLY A 105 -22.75 2.06 32.95
C GLY A 105 -21.90 3.15 32.30
N TYR A 106 -21.40 2.92 31.11
CA TYR A 106 -20.65 3.90 30.31
C TYR A 106 -21.37 4.21 29.01
N ALA A 107 -21.06 5.35 28.43
CA ALA A 107 -21.61 5.78 27.13
C ALA A 107 -20.56 6.49 26.30
N ILE A 108 -20.74 6.46 24.99
CA ILE A 108 -19.94 7.20 24.03
C ILE A 108 -20.72 8.46 23.65
N LEU A 109 -20.07 9.60 23.73
CA LEU A 109 -20.62 10.85 23.22
C LEU A 109 -20.25 11.00 21.75
N LYS A 110 -21.24 11.17 20.91
CA LYS A 110 -21.11 11.34 19.46
C LYS A 110 -21.43 12.78 19.08
N CYS A 111 -20.47 13.46 18.46
CA CYS A 111 -20.72 14.77 17.86
C CYS A 111 -21.38 14.60 16.48
N ASN A 112 -22.55 15.19 16.31
CA ASN A 112 -23.30 15.14 15.06
C ASN A 112 -23.18 16.41 14.22
N ASP A 113 -22.32 17.35 14.61
CA ASP A 113 -22.07 18.55 13.83
C ASP A 113 -21.40 18.17 12.51
N LYS A 114 -21.98 18.59 11.40
CA LYS A 114 -21.55 18.17 10.06
C LYS A 114 -20.16 18.65 9.67
N ASN A 115 -19.74 19.80 10.20
CA ASN A 115 -18.44 20.40 9.93
C ASN A 115 -17.49 20.36 11.14
N PHE A 116 -17.71 19.42 12.05
CA PHE A 116 -16.86 19.24 13.23
C PHE A 116 -15.48 18.71 12.83
N ASN A 117 -14.43 19.44 13.18
CA ASN A 117 -13.05 19.11 12.83
C ASN A 117 -12.32 18.21 13.84
N GLY A 118 -12.99 17.79 14.89
CA GLY A 118 -12.43 16.92 15.94
C GLY A 118 -11.97 17.67 17.19
N THR A 119 -11.96 18.99 17.19
CA THR A 119 -11.54 19.84 18.31
C THR A 119 -12.54 20.93 18.61
N GLY A 120 -12.62 21.35 19.88
CA GLY A 120 -13.51 22.42 20.30
C GLY A 120 -14.91 21.97 20.68
N PRO A 121 -15.85 22.92 20.84
CA PRO A 121 -17.21 22.62 21.27
C PRO A 121 -18.02 21.93 20.16
N CYS A 122 -18.89 21.02 20.56
CA CYS A 122 -19.89 20.41 19.69
C CYS A 122 -21.28 20.79 20.16
N LYS A 123 -22.14 21.21 19.24
CA LYS A 123 -23.50 21.71 19.55
C LYS A 123 -24.54 20.57 19.56
N ASN A 124 -24.41 19.61 18.66
CA ASN A 124 -25.36 18.52 18.52
C ASN A 124 -24.69 17.21 18.97
N VAL A 125 -24.90 16.84 20.22
CA VAL A 125 -24.29 15.66 20.83
C VAL A 125 -25.34 14.62 21.11
N SER A 126 -25.09 13.38 20.72
CA SER A 126 -25.87 12.22 21.12
C SER A 126 -25.05 11.23 21.94
N SER A 127 -25.74 10.44 22.75
CA SER A 127 -25.14 9.38 23.55
C SER A 127 -25.46 8.04 22.90
N VAL A 128 -24.44 7.22 22.67
CA VAL A 128 -24.58 5.90 22.06
C VAL A 128 -23.84 4.85 22.87
N GLN A 129 -24.31 3.60 22.81
CA GLN A 129 -23.64 2.45 23.43
C GLN A 129 -22.50 1.94 22.56
N CYS A 130 -22.66 1.95 21.26
CA CYS A 130 -21.70 1.48 20.27
C CYS A 130 -21.50 2.49 19.15
N THR A 131 -20.31 2.45 18.55
CA THR A 131 -20.04 3.20 17.33
C THR A 131 -20.76 2.58 16.13
N HIS A 132 -20.82 3.29 15.01
CA HIS A 132 -21.17 2.70 13.72
C HIS A 132 -20.11 1.67 13.31
N GLY A 133 -20.38 0.87 12.29
CA GLY A 133 -19.41 -0.08 11.74
C GLY A 133 -18.24 0.63 11.10
N ILE A 134 -17.04 0.38 11.60
CA ILE A 134 -15.79 0.96 11.08
C ILE A 134 -14.98 -0.15 10.44
N LYS A 135 -14.71 -0.04 9.15
CA LYS A 135 -13.84 -0.98 8.44
C LYS A 135 -12.38 -0.70 8.79
N PRO A 136 -11.63 -1.69 9.31
CA PRO A 136 -10.22 -1.51 9.67
C PRO A 136 -9.33 -1.55 8.42
N VAL A 137 -9.51 -0.62 7.50
CA VAL A 137 -8.71 -0.51 6.29
C VAL A 137 -7.35 0.07 6.63
N VAL A 138 -6.28 -0.67 6.31
CA VAL A 138 -4.91 -0.24 6.50
C VAL A 138 -4.36 0.31 5.20
N SER A 139 -3.95 1.56 5.21
CA SER A 139 -3.38 2.25 4.05
C SER A 139 -2.46 3.37 4.50
N THR A 140 -1.65 3.86 3.58
CA THR A 140 -0.82 5.05 3.76
C THR A 140 -1.13 6.09 2.69
N GLN A 141 -0.88 7.34 2.97
CA GLN A 141 -1.09 8.51 2.11
C GLN A 141 -2.57 8.78 1.77
N LEU A 142 -3.30 7.80 1.27
CA LEU A 142 -4.71 7.91 0.89
C LEU A 142 -5.55 7.03 1.80
N LEU A 143 -6.64 7.56 2.31
CA LEU A 143 -7.60 6.81 3.12
C LEU A 143 -8.68 6.21 2.20
N LEU A 144 -8.87 4.90 2.31
CA LEU A 144 -9.73 4.15 1.43
C LEU A 144 -11.00 3.67 2.15
N ASN A 145 -12.12 3.69 1.44
CA ASN A 145 -13.39 3.10 1.87
C ASN A 145 -13.90 3.57 3.24
N GLY A 146 -13.49 4.75 3.65
CA GLY A 146 -13.98 5.41 4.86
C GLY A 146 -15.31 6.13 4.63
N SER A 147 -15.75 6.86 5.63
CA SER A 147 -16.90 7.74 5.51
C SER A 147 -16.52 9.05 4.81
N LEU A 148 -17.49 9.67 4.19
CA LEU A 148 -17.35 11.02 3.59
C LEU A 148 -17.88 12.09 4.54
N ALA A 149 -17.33 13.29 4.45
CA ALA A 149 -17.88 14.45 5.10
C ALA A 149 -19.25 14.81 4.47
N GLU A 150 -20.21 15.18 5.30
CA GLU A 150 -21.59 15.40 4.85
C GLU A 150 -21.79 16.67 4.04
N GLU A 151 -21.05 17.73 4.34
CA GLU A 151 -21.19 19.04 3.67
C GLU A 151 -19.90 19.45 2.98
N GLU A 152 -18.94 19.97 3.73
CA GLU A 152 -17.69 20.49 3.19
C GLU A 152 -16.51 19.58 3.50
N ILE A 153 -15.43 19.71 2.75
CA ILE A 153 -14.14 19.10 3.08
C ILE A 153 -13.70 19.61 4.45
N ILE A 154 -13.28 18.68 5.31
CA ILE A 154 -12.82 19.01 6.66
C ILE A 154 -11.32 18.77 6.75
N ILE A 155 -10.61 19.77 7.25
CA ILE A 155 -9.18 19.66 7.56
C ILE A 155 -9.04 19.37 9.05
N ARG A 156 -8.40 18.23 9.36
CA ARG A 156 -8.22 17.75 10.73
C ARG A 156 -6.74 17.68 11.07
N SER A 157 -6.37 18.22 12.23
CA SER A 157 -5.01 18.07 12.78
C SER A 157 -5.06 18.27 14.28
N GLU A 158 -4.12 17.68 14.99
CA GLU A 158 -3.92 17.98 16.42
C GLU A 158 -3.54 19.46 16.62
N ASN A 159 -2.67 19.97 15.74
CA ASN A 159 -2.27 21.39 15.73
C ASN A 159 -1.75 21.76 14.33
N LEU A 160 -2.52 22.56 13.59
CA LEU A 160 -2.15 23.02 12.24
C LEU A 160 -0.89 23.89 12.22
N THR A 161 -0.58 24.58 13.30
CA THR A 161 0.61 25.42 13.39
C THR A 161 1.89 24.60 13.55
N ASN A 162 1.78 23.37 14.02
CA ASN A 162 2.90 22.45 14.15
C ASN A 162 3.03 21.60 12.88
N ASN A 163 4.08 21.83 12.10
CA ASN A 163 4.34 21.10 10.87
C ASN A 163 4.70 19.61 11.07
N ALA A 164 5.03 19.19 12.28
CA ALA A 164 5.27 17.80 12.61
C ALA A 164 3.98 16.96 12.75
N LYS A 165 2.84 17.62 12.88
CA LYS A 165 1.54 16.95 13.04
C LYS A 165 0.92 16.65 11.69
N THR A 166 0.48 15.42 11.52
CA THR A 166 -0.21 14.96 10.31
C THR A 166 -1.53 15.67 10.14
N ILE A 167 -1.80 16.09 8.92
CA ILE A 167 -3.07 16.69 8.51
C ILE A 167 -3.90 15.61 7.84
N ILE A 168 -5.13 15.45 8.31
CA ILE A 168 -6.11 14.55 7.69
C ILE A 168 -7.09 15.42 6.90
N VAL A 169 -7.17 15.19 5.60
CA VAL A 169 -8.17 15.81 4.74
C VAL A 169 -9.33 14.83 4.60
N HIS A 170 -10.47 15.17 5.15
CA HIS A 170 -11.69 14.38 5.06
C HIS A 170 -12.52 14.90 3.88
N LEU A 171 -12.59 14.10 2.83
CA LEU A 171 -13.27 14.47 1.59
C LEU A 171 -14.79 14.37 1.74
N ASN A 172 -15.50 15.21 1.00
CA ASN A 172 -16.96 15.16 0.88
C ASN A 172 -17.44 14.41 -0.38
N LYS A 173 -16.54 14.12 -1.28
CA LYS A 173 -16.77 13.29 -2.47
C LYS A 173 -15.63 12.31 -2.62
N SER A 174 -15.97 11.06 -2.92
CA SER A 174 -14.96 10.04 -3.17
C SER A 174 -14.43 10.08 -4.59
N VAL A 175 -13.18 9.66 -4.76
CA VAL A 175 -12.58 9.41 -6.06
C VAL A 175 -12.25 7.92 -6.13
N GLU A 176 -12.72 7.26 -7.16
CA GLU A 176 -12.46 5.85 -7.36
C GLU A 176 -11.01 5.60 -7.79
N ILE A 177 -10.39 4.61 -7.19
CA ILE A 177 -9.08 4.09 -7.57
C ILE A 177 -9.22 2.61 -7.93
N ASN A 178 -8.80 2.26 -9.14
CA ASN A 178 -8.87 0.91 -9.67
C ASN A 178 -7.45 0.35 -9.84
N CYS A 179 -7.09 -0.65 -9.06
CA CYS A 179 -5.76 -1.24 -9.05
C CYS A 179 -5.77 -2.64 -9.61
N THR A 180 -4.77 -2.96 -10.42
CA THR A 180 -4.69 -4.21 -11.17
C THR A 180 -3.28 -4.77 -11.11
N ARG A 181 -3.18 -6.08 -10.89
CA ARG A 181 -2.01 -6.88 -11.25
C ARG A 181 -2.35 -7.68 -12.50
N PRO A 182 -1.87 -7.26 -13.67
CA PRO A 182 -2.30 -7.83 -14.94
C PRO A 182 -1.71 -9.22 -15.20
N SER A 183 -0.59 -9.56 -14.56
CA SER A 183 0.05 -10.87 -14.73
C SER A 183 -0.81 -12.00 -14.18
N ASN A 184 -0.80 -13.13 -14.90
CA ASN A 184 -1.44 -14.35 -14.44
C ASN A 184 -0.41 -15.20 -13.68
N ASN A 185 -0.42 -15.08 -12.37
CA ASN A 185 0.49 -15.82 -11.48
C ASN A 185 -0.05 -17.22 -11.20
N THR A 186 0.85 -18.19 -11.20
CA THR A 186 0.53 -19.57 -10.82
C THR A 186 1.03 -19.81 -9.40
N ARG A 187 0.11 -20.18 -8.50
CA ARG A 187 0.46 -20.59 -7.14
C ARG A 187 0.60 -22.09 -7.06
N THR A 188 1.72 -22.54 -6.54
CA THR A 188 1.99 -23.95 -6.25
C THR A 188 2.42 -24.12 -4.81
N SER A 189 2.30 -25.32 -4.28
CA SER A 189 2.73 -25.66 -2.93
C SER A 189 3.96 -26.54 -2.93
N VAL A 190 4.81 -26.37 -1.93
CA VAL A 190 6.00 -27.18 -1.67
C VAL A 190 5.97 -27.64 -0.23
N HIS A 191 6.13 -28.96 -0.02
CA HIS A 191 6.27 -29.49 1.32
C HIS A 191 7.61 -29.11 1.93
N MET A 192 7.58 -28.52 3.11
CA MET A 192 8.77 -28.09 3.86
C MET A 192 9.17 -29.09 4.96
N GLY A 193 8.31 -30.02 5.28
CA GLY A 193 8.44 -30.99 6.35
C GLY A 193 7.06 -31.49 6.79
N PRO A 194 6.98 -32.34 7.83
CA PRO A 194 5.71 -32.86 8.31
C PRO A 194 4.75 -31.73 8.71
N GLY A 195 3.59 -31.66 8.06
CA GLY A 195 2.56 -30.64 8.35
C GLY A 195 2.89 -29.22 7.92
N GLN A 196 4.00 -29.00 7.21
CA GLN A 196 4.42 -27.66 6.75
C GLN A 196 4.42 -27.59 5.23
N VAL A 197 3.78 -26.56 4.70
CA VAL A 197 3.65 -26.30 3.26
C VAL A 197 3.98 -24.83 2.98
N LEU A 198 4.85 -24.60 1.99
CA LEU A 198 5.11 -23.26 1.46
C LEU A 198 4.30 -23.07 0.18
N TYR A 199 3.51 -21.99 0.14
CA TYR A 199 2.86 -21.55 -1.09
C TYR A 199 3.76 -20.55 -1.81
N ARG A 200 4.03 -20.80 -3.08
CA ARG A 200 4.97 -20.02 -3.89
C ARG A 200 4.38 -19.66 -5.23
N THR A 201 4.92 -18.63 -5.85
CA THR A 201 4.70 -18.34 -7.26
C THR A 201 5.61 -19.23 -8.09
N GLY A 202 5.02 -20.15 -8.86
CA GLY A 202 5.77 -21.09 -9.70
C GLY A 202 6.07 -20.52 -11.09
N ASP A 203 5.15 -19.74 -11.64
CA ASP A 203 5.27 -19.14 -12.98
C ASP A 203 4.42 -17.88 -13.09
N ILE A 204 4.78 -17.03 -14.05
CA ILE A 204 4.02 -15.84 -14.45
C ILE A 204 3.73 -15.95 -15.94
N LYS A 205 2.46 -15.80 -16.31
CA LYS A 205 1.97 -15.97 -17.67
C LYS A 205 1.24 -14.72 -18.17
N GLY A 206 1.13 -14.63 -19.48
CA GLY A 206 0.30 -13.66 -20.15
C GLY A 206 0.85 -12.24 -20.11
N ASP A 207 0.10 -11.30 -19.59
CA ASP A 207 0.46 -9.90 -19.52
C ASP A 207 1.58 -9.69 -18.49
N ILE A 208 2.74 -9.23 -18.95
CA ILE A 208 3.95 -9.05 -18.13
C ILE A 208 4.11 -7.61 -17.63
N ARG A 209 3.12 -6.76 -17.80
CA ARG A 209 3.16 -5.40 -17.29
C ARG A 209 3.21 -5.39 -15.76
N GLN A 210 3.87 -4.41 -15.21
CA GLN A 210 3.87 -4.09 -13.79
C GLN A 210 2.45 -3.81 -13.30
N ALA A 211 2.18 -4.06 -12.01
CA ALA A 211 0.94 -3.66 -11.37
C ALA A 211 0.77 -2.12 -11.43
N TYR A 212 -0.45 -1.67 -11.50
CA TYR A 212 -0.75 -0.24 -11.60
C TYR A 212 -2.15 0.07 -11.05
N CYS A 213 -2.35 1.35 -10.74
CA CYS A 213 -3.65 1.90 -10.39
C CYS A 213 -4.07 2.95 -11.39
N GLU A 214 -5.37 3.02 -11.67
CA GLU A 214 -6.00 4.00 -12.55
C GLU A 214 -6.92 4.92 -11.72
N ILE A 215 -6.81 6.21 -11.96
CA ILE A 215 -7.65 7.24 -11.34
C ILE A 215 -8.14 8.18 -12.42
N ASN A 216 -9.40 8.62 -12.30
CA ASN A 216 -9.92 9.68 -13.17
C ASN A 216 -9.25 11.01 -12.79
N GLY A 217 -8.34 11.48 -13.65
CA GLY A 217 -7.55 12.69 -13.41
C GLY A 217 -8.38 13.95 -13.30
N THR A 218 -9.45 14.07 -14.08
CA THR A 218 -10.34 15.24 -14.02
C THR A 218 -11.07 15.32 -12.69
N LYS A 219 -11.58 14.19 -12.18
CA LYS A 219 -12.22 14.15 -10.86
C LYS A 219 -11.22 14.44 -9.74
N TRP A 220 -10.02 13.85 -9.82
CA TRP A 220 -8.97 14.08 -8.84
C TRP A 220 -8.53 15.54 -8.79
N LYS A 221 -8.33 16.16 -9.94
CA LYS A 221 -7.97 17.56 -10.07
C LYS A 221 -9.05 18.48 -9.45
N GLY A 222 -10.32 18.15 -9.68
CA GLY A 222 -11.45 18.85 -9.06
C GLY A 222 -11.42 18.76 -7.53
N VAL A 223 -11.14 17.58 -6.99
CA VAL A 223 -11.01 17.35 -5.54
C VAL A 223 -9.80 18.10 -4.98
N LEU A 224 -8.63 18.03 -5.62
CA LEU A 224 -7.44 18.76 -5.17
C LEU A 224 -7.65 20.26 -5.18
N LYS A 225 -8.38 20.79 -6.15
CA LYS A 225 -8.74 22.23 -6.18
C LYS A 225 -9.56 22.62 -4.95
N GLN A 226 -10.56 21.82 -4.60
CA GLN A 226 -11.37 22.07 -3.40
C GLN A 226 -10.55 21.92 -2.10
N VAL A 227 -9.64 20.97 -2.06
CA VAL A 227 -8.70 20.82 -0.93
C VAL A 227 -7.80 22.06 -0.80
N THR A 228 -7.28 22.54 -1.92
CA THR A 228 -6.47 23.78 -1.97
C THR A 228 -7.24 24.98 -1.41
N GLU A 229 -8.46 25.17 -1.89
CA GLU A 229 -9.33 26.27 -1.42
C GLU A 229 -9.58 26.17 0.10
N LYS A 230 -9.78 24.96 0.61
CA LYS A 230 -9.99 24.71 2.03
C LYS A 230 -8.73 24.97 2.87
N LEU A 231 -7.57 24.57 2.36
CA LEU A 231 -6.29 24.86 3.01
C LEU A 231 -5.96 26.36 3.01
N GLU A 232 -6.29 27.08 1.95
CA GLU A 232 -6.13 28.54 1.89
C GLU A 232 -6.96 29.28 2.95
N GLU A 233 -8.14 28.77 3.30
CA GLU A 233 -8.93 29.31 4.41
C GLU A 233 -8.22 29.19 5.77
N HIS A 234 -7.46 28.10 5.97
CA HIS A 234 -6.72 27.84 7.21
C HIS A 234 -5.35 28.53 7.22
N PHE A 235 -4.68 28.62 6.06
CA PHE A 235 -3.39 29.28 5.88
C PHE A 235 -3.57 30.58 5.08
N LYS A 236 -4.11 31.58 5.73
CA LYS A 236 -4.48 32.87 5.13
C LYS A 236 -3.28 33.51 4.42
N ASN A 237 -3.50 33.99 3.21
CA ASN A 237 -2.53 34.71 2.38
C ASN A 237 -1.32 33.89 1.93
N LYS A 238 -1.41 32.57 1.92
CA LYS A 238 -0.33 31.70 1.43
C LYS A 238 -0.81 30.88 0.23
N THR A 239 0.06 30.72 -0.75
CA THR A 239 -0.18 29.86 -1.90
C THR A 239 0.04 28.41 -1.49
N ILE A 240 -0.95 27.56 -1.75
CA ILE A 240 -0.87 26.14 -1.43
C ILE A 240 -0.24 25.37 -2.59
N ARG A 241 0.78 24.57 -2.29
CA ARG A 241 1.45 23.71 -3.25
C ARG A 241 1.46 22.28 -2.76
N PHE A 242 1.26 21.35 -3.69
CA PHE A 242 1.44 19.92 -3.44
C PHE A 242 2.73 19.45 -4.10
N GLN A 243 3.48 18.63 -3.39
CA GLN A 243 4.69 18.01 -3.89
C GLN A 243 4.67 16.52 -3.52
N PRO A 244 5.36 15.67 -4.30
CA PRO A 244 5.53 14.27 -3.94
C PRO A 244 6.26 14.10 -2.61
N HIS A 245 6.21 12.90 -2.04
CA HIS A 245 6.92 12.60 -0.79
C HIS A 245 8.43 12.84 -0.94
N SER A 246 9.06 13.39 0.10
CA SER A 246 10.46 13.82 0.07
C SER A 246 11.48 12.69 0.23
N GLY A 247 11.06 11.50 0.65
CA GLY A 247 11.93 10.35 0.87
C GLY A 247 11.56 9.56 2.13
N GLY A 248 12.21 8.43 2.33
CA GLY A 248 12.01 7.50 3.43
C GLY A 248 11.74 6.07 2.95
N ASP A 249 11.28 5.21 3.84
CA ASP A 249 10.95 3.83 3.53
C ASP A 249 9.72 3.74 2.60
N LEU A 250 9.61 2.66 1.84
CA LEU A 250 8.50 2.45 0.89
C LEU A 250 7.13 2.53 1.57
N GLU A 251 7.04 2.06 2.81
CA GLU A 251 5.82 2.04 3.60
C GLU A 251 5.19 3.43 3.81
N ILE A 252 5.99 4.48 3.77
CA ILE A 252 5.54 5.87 3.97
C ILE A 252 5.65 6.73 2.72
N THR A 253 6.57 6.42 1.82
CA THR A 253 6.80 7.20 0.58
C THR A 253 5.82 6.86 -0.53
N MET A 254 5.17 5.72 -0.43
CA MET A 254 4.22 5.22 -1.41
C MET A 254 2.85 5.00 -0.77
N HIS A 255 1.84 4.98 -1.61
CA HIS A 255 0.51 4.53 -1.21
C HIS A 255 0.52 3.01 -1.05
N HIS A 256 0.54 2.56 0.20
CA HIS A 256 0.52 1.16 0.59
C HIS A 256 -0.89 0.74 0.97
N PHE A 257 -1.32 -0.41 0.48
CA PHE A 257 -2.64 -0.99 0.80
C PHE A 257 -2.66 -2.48 0.48
N ASN A 258 -3.69 -3.14 0.96
CA ASN A 258 -3.96 -4.55 0.70
C ASN A 258 -5.05 -4.68 -0.37
N CYS A 259 -4.76 -5.44 -1.42
CA CYS A 259 -5.70 -5.80 -2.45
C CYS A 259 -5.83 -7.31 -2.52
N ARG A 260 -6.92 -7.87 -2.02
CA ARG A 260 -7.24 -9.32 -1.98
C ARG A 260 -6.13 -10.19 -1.38
N GLY A 261 -5.36 -9.67 -0.41
CA GLY A 261 -4.26 -10.39 0.21
C GLY A 261 -2.90 -10.14 -0.43
N GLU A 262 -2.80 -9.38 -1.50
CA GLU A 262 -1.55 -8.87 -2.05
C GLU A 262 -1.30 -7.44 -1.56
N PHE A 263 -0.06 -7.14 -1.20
CA PHE A 263 0.31 -5.84 -0.63
C PHE A 263 0.96 -4.97 -1.68
N PHE A 264 0.25 -3.90 -2.06
CA PHE A 264 0.64 -2.96 -3.10
C PHE A 264 1.35 -1.75 -2.51
N TYR A 265 2.33 -1.25 -3.26
CA TYR A 265 3.07 -0.02 -3.00
C TYR A 265 3.06 0.81 -4.28
N CYS A 266 2.22 1.84 -4.32
CA CYS A 266 1.98 2.61 -5.52
C CYS A 266 2.62 4.00 -5.44
N ASN A 267 3.32 4.38 -6.49
CA ASN A 267 3.92 5.70 -6.60
C ASN A 267 2.85 6.74 -6.93
N THR A 268 2.65 7.68 -6.02
CA THR A 268 1.61 8.73 -6.12
C THR A 268 2.13 10.05 -6.70
N THR A 269 3.33 10.08 -7.24
CA THR A 269 3.93 11.31 -7.79
C THR A 269 3.01 12.01 -8.79
N ASN A 270 2.35 11.25 -9.66
CA ASN A 270 1.44 11.78 -10.68
C ASN A 270 0.12 12.33 -10.12
N LEU A 271 -0.20 12.06 -8.87
CA LEU A 271 -1.37 12.64 -8.21
C LEU A 271 -1.10 14.02 -7.60
N PHE A 272 0.12 14.26 -7.17
CA PHE A 272 0.52 15.48 -6.45
C PHE A 272 1.43 16.40 -7.27
N ASN A 273 1.56 16.14 -8.54
CA ASN A 273 2.12 17.06 -9.54
C ASN A 273 0.98 17.67 -10.38
N GLU A 274 1.32 18.44 -11.38
CA GLU A 274 0.34 18.91 -12.38
C GLU A 274 -0.30 17.71 -13.06
N THR A 275 -1.50 17.37 -12.60
CA THR A 275 -2.28 16.26 -13.12
C THR A 275 -2.83 16.60 -14.50
N SER A 276 -2.59 15.72 -15.45
CA SER A 276 -3.20 15.81 -16.77
C SER A 276 -4.71 15.48 -16.70
N ASP A 277 -5.47 16.09 -17.59
CA ASP A 277 -6.84 15.67 -17.81
C ASP A 277 -6.83 14.27 -18.43
N GLY A 278 -7.74 13.40 -17.99
CA GLY A 278 -7.82 12.01 -18.44
C GLY A 278 -7.54 11.01 -17.34
N ILE A 279 -7.08 9.84 -17.72
CA ILE A 279 -6.76 8.76 -16.78
C ILE A 279 -5.32 8.93 -16.27
N VAL A 280 -5.16 8.98 -14.96
CA VAL A 280 -3.85 8.98 -14.30
C VAL A 280 -3.47 7.55 -13.96
N ILE A 281 -2.28 7.15 -14.36
CA ILE A 281 -1.72 5.84 -14.07
C ILE A 281 -0.64 5.96 -12.99
N LEU A 282 -0.80 5.16 -11.94
CA LEU A 282 0.17 5.04 -10.86
C LEU A 282 0.88 3.69 -10.96
N PRO A 283 2.19 3.64 -11.22
CA PRO A 283 2.93 2.39 -11.19
C PRO A 283 3.02 1.85 -9.77
N CYS A 284 2.81 0.54 -9.61
CA CYS A 284 2.81 -0.13 -8.33
C CYS A 284 3.83 -1.26 -8.27
N LYS A 285 4.37 -1.50 -7.09
CA LYS A 285 5.18 -2.66 -6.74
C LYS A 285 4.40 -3.53 -5.75
N ILE A 286 4.73 -4.82 -5.71
CA ILE A 286 4.12 -5.78 -4.79
C ILE A 286 5.22 -6.37 -3.91
N LYS A 287 4.94 -6.48 -2.61
CA LYS A 287 5.77 -7.21 -1.64
C LYS A 287 5.00 -8.38 -1.05
N GLN A 288 5.68 -9.49 -0.86
CA GLN A 288 5.14 -10.65 -0.16
C GLN A 288 5.59 -10.71 1.30
N ILE A 289 6.79 -10.21 1.61
CA ILE A 289 7.30 -10.15 2.98
C ILE A 289 7.06 -8.76 3.53
N ILE A 290 6.17 -8.66 4.50
CA ILE A 290 5.77 -7.41 5.13
C ILE A 290 6.02 -7.46 6.63
N ASN A 291 6.38 -6.33 7.21
CA ASN A 291 6.36 -6.15 8.64
C ASN A 291 4.92 -5.91 9.08
N MET A 292 4.43 -6.73 9.99
CA MET A 292 3.10 -6.51 10.54
C MET A 292 3.10 -5.22 11.37
N TRP A 293 2.06 -4.40 11.19
CA TRP A 293 1.87 -3.16 11.98
C TRP A 293 1.74 -3.40 13.49
N GLN A 294 1.55 -4.65 13.90
CA GLN A 294 1.29 -5.04 15.30
C GLN A 294 2.49 -5.67 16.01
N GLY A 295 3.64 -5.82 15.37
CA GLY A 295 4.74 -6.55 16.00
C GLY A 295 6.14 -6.12 15.56
N VAL A 296 6.99 -5.83 16.54
CA VAL A 296 8.42 -5.70 16.33
C VAL A 296 9.04 -7.11 16.39
N GLY A 297 9.87 -7.45 15.43
CA GLY A 297 10.57 -8.74 15.37
C GLY A 297 9.81 -9.88 14.70
N GLN A 298 8.67 -9.59 14.06
CA GLN A 298 7.91 -10.54 13.25
C GLN A 298 7.62 -9.98 11.87
N ALA A 299 7.84 -10.80 10.87
CA ALA A 299 7.46 -10.52 9.49
C ALA A 299 6.49 -11.58 9.00
N MET A 300 5.59 -11.20 8.11
CA MET A 300 4.62 -12.08 7.49
C MET A 300 4.98 -12.28 6.01
N TYR A 301 4.99 -13.53 5.57
CA TYR A 301 4.98 -13.87 4.16
C TYR A 301 3.53 -14.05 3.72
N ALA A 302 3.08 -13.17 2.84
CA ALA A 302 1.77 -13.28 2.22
C ALA A 302 1.83 -14.27 1.06
N PRO A 303 1.14 -15.41 1.13
CA PRO A 303 1.16 -16.36 0.03
C PRO A 303 0.62 -15.73 -1.24
N PRO A 304 1.18 -16.05 -2.41
CA PRO A 304 0.74 -15.45 -3.67
C PRO A 304 -0.70 -15.85 -3.99
N ILE A 305 -1.40 -14.97 -4.68
CA ILE A 305 -2.73 -15.22 -5.20
C ILE A 305 -2.64 -15.57 -6.68
N SER A 306 -3.28 -16.67 -7.07
CA SER A 306 -3.32 -17.13 -8.45
C SER A 306 -4.16 -16.21 -9.33
N GLY A 307 -3.79 -16.13 -10.60
CA GLY A 307 -4.53 -15.39 -11.59
C GLY A 307 -4.24 -13.90 -11.58
N ARG A 308 -5.08 -13.16 -12.26
CA ARG A 308 -5.07 -11.70 -12.27
C ARG A 308 -5.80 -11.18 -11.04
N ILE A 309 -5.37 -10.03 -10.54
CA ILE A 309 -6.02 -9.36 -9.41
C ILE A 309 -6.50 -7.99 -9.85
N ASN A 310 -7.70 -7.67 -9.43
CA ASN A 310 -8.26 -6.32 -9.57
C ASN A 310 -9.01 -5.96 -8.29
N CYS A 311 -8.82 -4.75 -7.82
CA CYS A 311 -9.61 -4.18 -6.73
C CYS A 311 -9.94 -2.73 -7.00
N VAL A 312 -11.17 -2.37 -6.67
CA VAL A 312 -11.70 -1.02 -6.78
C VAL A 312 -11.96 -0.49 -5.38
N SER A 313 -11.42 0.67 -5.08
CA SER A 313 -11.59 1.34 -3.79
C SER A 313 -11.99 2.79 -4.00
N ASN A 314 -12.54 3.41 -2.96
CA ASN A 314 -12.89 4.83 -2.97
C ASN A 314 -11.94 5.61 -2.07
N ILE A 315 -11.28 6.61 -2.61
CA ILE A 315 -10.46 7.54 -1.84
C ILE A 315 -11.41 8.49 -1.12
N THR A 316 -11.40 8.44 0.21
CA THR A 316 -12.27 9.25 1.08
C THR A 316 -11.52 10.23 1.94
N GLY A 317 -10.20 10.16 1.96
CA GLY A 317 -9.35 11.06 2.70
C GLY A 317 -7.91 11.04 2.22
N ILE A 318 -7.15 12.05 2.64
CA ILE A 318 -5.74 12.23 2.30
C ILE A 318 -4.98 12.54 3.59
N LEU A 319 -3.83 11.90 3.76
CA LEU A 319 -2.89 12.22 4.82
C LEU A 319 -1.80 13.13 4.26
N LEU A 320 -1.63 14.29 4.85
CA LEU A 320 -0.64 15.29 4.42
C LEU A 320 0.27 15.69 5.56
N THR A 321 1.51 16.03 5.20
CA THR A 321 2.45 16.72 6.07
C THR A 321 2.85 18.04 5.43
N ARG A 322 2.97 19.08 6.25
CA ARG A 322 3.38 20.39 5.81
C ARG A 322 4.89 20.55 5.96
N ASP A 323 5.56 21.08 4.94
CA ASP A 323 6.98 21.38 5.04
C ASP A 323 7.23 22.50 6.05
N GLY A 324 8.22 22.30 6.91
CA GLY A 324 8.68 23.29 7.87
C GLY A 324 9.80 24.14 7.29
N GLY A 325 10.05 25.29 7.93
CA GLY A 325 11.19 26.15 7.66
C GLY A 325 10.94 27.20 6.59
N GLY A 326 11.29 28.43 6.92
CA GLY A 326 11.30 29.58 6.02
C GLY A 326 10.12 30.50 6.17
N ASP A 327 10.22 31.42 7.10
CA ASP A 327 9.29 32.54 7.32
C ASP A 327 9.20 33.53 6.16
N LYS A 328 9.77 33.22 5.01
CA LYS A 328 9.94 34.17 3.91
C LYS A 328 9.23 33.86 2.62
N ASN A 329 8.54 32.72 2.52
CA ASN A 329 7.79 32.38 1.32
C ASN A 329 6.30 32.50 1.58
N ASP A 330 5.60 33.21 0.68
CA ASP A 330 4.13 33.32 0.68
C ASP A 330 3.47 32.01 0.25
N SER A 331 4.13 30.88 0.44
CA SER A 331 3.63 29.55 0.03
C SER A 331 3.85 28.50 1.12
N GLU A 332 2.90 27.58 1.21
CA GLU A 332 2.98 26.37 2.02
C GLU A 332 3.01 25.13 1.12
N THR A 333 3.90 24.19 1.42
CA THR A 333 4.04 22.95 0.66
C THR A 333 3.51 21.77 1.48
N PHE A 334 2.65 20.97 0.87
CA PHE A 334 2.05 19.77 1.46
C PHE A 334 2.51 18.53 0.71
N ARG A 335 2.89 17.52 1.46
CA ARG A 335 3.35 16.22 0.92
C ARG A 335 2.52 15.09 1.50
N PRO A 336 2.16 14.11 0.68
CA PRO A 336 1.43 12.95 1.14
C PRO A 336 2.21 12.04 2.08
#